data_9897a56ebbe36f9bff9b82024dc0db2c
#
_entry.id   9897a56ebbe36f9bff9b82024dc0db2c
#
_cell.length_a   1.000
_cell.length_b   1.000
_cell.length_c   1.000
_cell.angle_alpha   90.00
_cell.angle_beta   90.00
_cell.angle_gamma   90.00
#
_symmetry.space_group_name_H-M   'P 1'
#
loop_
_entity.id
_entity.type
_entity.pdbx_description
1 polymer ?
#
loop_
_entity_poly.entity_id
_entity_poly.type
_entity_poly.pdbx_seq_one_letter_code
_entity_poly.pdbx_strand_id
1 'polypeptide(L)'
;MSSSSAAAAAAAPHLCLRWNNYQSNLTSVFDQLLQNETFVDVTLAADGHAIKAHRMVLSACSPYFQALFFDNPCQHPIVILKDTRWSELKAIVEYMYRGEISVAQVRHLFLPTN
;
A
#
# COMPACT_ATOMS: atom_id res chain seq x y z
N MET A 1 8.88 -4.96 18.61
CA MET A 1 9.09 -4.53 18.84
C MET A 1 9.07 -3.91 19.95
N SER A 2 9.35 -3.69 20.49
CA SER A 2 9.50 -3.24 21.35
C SER A 2 8.81 -2.77 22.28
N SER A 3 8.23 -2.78 22.70
CA SER A 3 7.49 -2.38 23.52
C SER A 3 7.66 -2.54 24.83
N SER A 4 8.51 -2.99 25.16
CA SER A 4 8.58 -3.41 26.34
C SER A 4 8.85 -2.58 27.41
N SER A 5 9.05 -1.44 27.35
CA SER A 5 9.46 -0.62 28.40
C SER A 5 8.35 -0.05 29.21
N ALA A 6 7.19 -0.49 29.04
CA ALA A 6 6.06 0.07 29.74
C ALA A 6 6.19 -0.03 31.25
N ALA A 7 6.74 -1.11 31.72
CA ALA A 7 6.85 -1.29 33.14
C ALA A 7 7.76 -0.29 33.79
N ALA A 8 8.80 0.09 33.13
CA ALA A 8 9.74 1.01 33.69
C ALA A 8 9.23 2.44 33.69
N ALA A 9 8.31 2.74 32.82
CA ALA A 9 7.83 4.08 32.68
C ALA A 9 7.04 4.54 33.89
N ALA A 10 6.57 3.64 34.71
CA ALA A 10 5.76 4.03 35.85
C ALA A 10 6.49 4.91 36.82
N ALA A 11 7.79 4.76 36.94
CA ALA A 11 8.55 5.47 37.93
C ALA A 11 9.48 6.55 37.36
N ALA A 12 9.45 6.77 36.05
CA ALA A 12 10.36 7.67 35.40
C ALA A 12 9.64 8.71 34.58
N PRO A 13 10.27 9.82 34.24
CA PRO A 13 9.68 10.77 33.31
C PRO A 13 9.41 10.10 31.99
N HIS A 14 8.34 10.53 31.33
CA HIS A 14 8.02 9.99 30.03
C HIS A 14 8.97 10.56 28.98
N LEU A 15 9.55 9.70 28.16
CA LEU A 15 10.40 10.10 27.08
C LEU A 15 9.72 9.71 25.77
N CYS A 16 9.90 10.54 24.76
CA CYS A 16 9.37 10.24 23.44
C CYS A 16 10.51 9.69 22.59
N LEU A 17 10.40 8.42 22.26
CA LEU A 17 11.37 7.79 21.40
C LEU A 17 10.87 7.88 19.97
N ARG A 18 11.63 8.49 19.09
CA ARG A 18 11.23 8.75 17.73
C ARG A 18 12.22 8.13 16.75
N TRP A 19 11.70 7.36 15.81
CA TRP A 19 12.49 6.77 14.75
C TRP A 19 12.53 7.76 13.58
N ASN A 20 13.68 8.43 13.40
CA ASN A 20 13.76 9.55 12.46
C ASN A 20 13.41 9.24 11.03
N ASN A 21 13.81 8.13 10.51
CA ASN A 21 13.55 7.80 9.10
C ASN A 21 12.45 6.76 8.95
N TYR A 22 11.51 6.75 9.89
CA TYR A 22 10.50 5.71 9.93
C TYR A 22 9.69 5.62 8.63
N GLN A 23 9.10 6.73 8.20
CA GLN A 23 8.24 6.71 7.02
C GLN A 23 9.01 6.42 5.76
N SER A 24 10.16 7.06 5.57
CA SER A 24 10.95 6.83 4.38
C SER A 24 11.47 5.41 4.32
N ASN A 25 11.80 4.83 5.47
CA ASN A 25 12.25 3.44 5.51
C ASN A 25 11.11 2.50 5.13
N LEU A 26 9.92 2.72 5.68
CA LEU A 26 8.77 1.87 5.36
C LEU A 26 8.44 1.90 3.88
N THR A 27 8.36 3.11 3.30
CA THR A 27 7.98 3.22 1.90
C THR A 27 9.04 2.63 0.98
N SER A 28 10.29 2.79 1.33
CA SER A 28 11.38 2.20 0.54
C SER A 28 11.29 0.69 0.53
N VAL A 29 11.04 0.08 1.69
CA VAL A 29 10.95 -1.37 1.77
C VAL A 29 9.66 -1.88 1.10
N PHE A 30 8.55 -1.17 1.27
CA PHE A 30 7.31 -1.56 0.58
C PHE A 30 7.51 -1.58 -0.92
N ASP A 31 8.20 -0.58 -1.48
CA ASP A 31 8.47 -0.55 -2.90
C ASP A 31 9.36 -1.72 -3.34
N GLN A 32 10.36 -2.05 -2.54
CA GLN A 32 11.20 -3.21 -2.83
C GLN A 32 10.38 -4.50 -2.84
N LEU A 33 9.50 -4.66 -1.88
CA LEU A 33 8.67 -5.87 -1.80
C LEU A 33 7.70 -5.95 -2.97
N LEU A 34 7.22 -4.81 -3.45
CA LEU A 34 6.39 -4.76 -4.63
C LEU A 34 7.17 -5.19 -5.87
N GLN A 35 8.35 -4.60 -6.07
CA GLN A 35 9.15 -4.89 -7.26
C GLN A 35 9.62 -6.34 -7.29
N ASN A 36 9.93 -6.90 -6.14
CA ASN A 36 10.41 -8.27 -6.04
C ASN A 36 9.27 -9.28 -5.86
N GLU A 37 8.04 -8.84 -5.84
CA GLU A 37 6.86 -9.68 -5.67
C GLU A 37 6.98 -10.55 -4.41
N THR A 38 7.48 -9.95 -3.33
CA THR A 38 7.64 -10.65 -2.05
C THR A 38 6.47 -10.33 -1.13
N PHE A 39 5.90 -11.34 -0.53
CA PHE A 39 4.75 -11.23 0.37
C PHE A 39 3.49 -10.68 -0.30
N VAL A 40 3.44 -10.71 -1.63
CA VAL A 40 2.27 -10.22 -2.35
C VAL A 40 1.10 -11.18 -2.13
N ASP A 41 -0.11 -10.62 -2.03
CA ASP A 41 -1.30 -11.41 -1.75
C ASP A 41 -2.51 -10.95 -2.55
N VAL A 42 -2.30 -10.28 -3.66
CA VAL A 42 -3.36 -9.90 -4.58
C VAL A 42 -2.75 -9.70 -5.96
N THR A 43 -3.54 -10.00 -6.99
CA THR A 43 -3.15 -9.74 -8.37
C THR A 43 -4.18 -8.79 -8.97
N LEU A 44 -3.69 -7.70 -9.57
CA LEU A 44 -4.53 -6.74 -10.26
C LEU A 44 -4.27 -6.88 -11.75
N ALA A 45 -5.32 -6.97 -12.55
CA ALA A 45 -5.19 -7.19 -13.98
C ALA A 45 -5.95 -6.13 -14.78
N ALA A 46 -5.34 -5.66 -15.86
CA ALA A 46 -5.94 -4.72 -16.79
C ALA A 46 -5.27 -4.86 -18.15
N ASP A 47 -6.03 -4.77 -19.22
CA ASP A 47 -5.48 -4.82 -20.58
C ASP A 47 -4.59 -6.03 -20.84
N GLY A 48 -4.89 -7.15 -20.24
CA GLY A 48 -4.10 -8.35 -20.47
C GLY A 48 -2.78 -8.39 -19.72
N HIS A 49 -2.53 -7.42 -18.87
CA HIS A 49 -1.34 -7.39 -18.01
C HIS A 49 -1.76 -7.56 -16.55
N ALA A 50 -0.81 -7.91 -15.71
CA ALA A 50 -1.10 -8.09 -14.30
C ALA A 50 0.05 -7.58 -13.45
N ILE A 51 -0.28 -7.13 -12.24
CA ILE A 51 0.71 -6.75 -11.24
C ILE A 51 0.30 -7.36 -9.92
N LYS A 52 1.28 -7.90 -9.20
CA LYS A 52 1.04 -8.46 -7.88
C LYS A 52 1.41 -7.43 -6.83
N ALA A 53 0.56 -7.32 -5.83
CA ALA A 53 0.70 -6.25 -4.84
C ALA A 53 0.27 -6.75 -3.46
N HIS A 54 0.20 -5.84 -2.51
CA HIS A 54 -0.14 -6.16 -1.13
C HIS A 54 -1.48 -5.55 -0.79
N ARG A 55 -2.42 -6.39 -0.36
CA ARG A 55 -3.76 -5.90 -0.01
C ARG A 55 -3.70 -4.82 1.06
N MET A 56 -2.77 -4.95 1.99
CA MET A 56 -2.65 -3.99 3.09
C MET A 56 -2.33 -2.58 2.57
N VAL A 57 -1.39 -2.49 1.64
CA VAL A 57 -1.00 -1.19 1.09
C VAL A 57 -2.12 -0.59 0.25
N LEU A 58 -2.74 -1.41 -0.60
CA LEU A 58 -3.85 -0.92 -1.42
C LEU A 58 -5.00 -0.45 -0.56
N SER A 59 -5.32 -1.18 0.50
CA SER A 59 -6.42 -0.82 1.40
C SER A 59 -6.11 0.43 2.19
N ALA A 60 -4.86 0.61 2.60
CA ALA A 60 -4.46 1.80 3.34
C ALA A 60 -4.58 3.06 2.49
N CYS A 61 -4.43 2.93 1.19
CA CYS A 61 -4.44 4.08 0.29
C CYS A 61 -5.77 4.31 -0.40
N SER A 62 -6.65 3.32 -0.44
CA SER A 62 -7.86 3.41 -1.24
C SER A 62 -9.07 2.82 -0.52
N PRO A 63 -10.08 3.62 -0.21
CA PRO A 63 -11.32 3.08 0.35
C PRO A 63 -12.00 2.06 -0.56
N TYR A 64 -11.83 2.21 -1.87
CA TYR A 64 -12.38 1.25 -2.82
C TYR A 64 -11.76 -0.13 -2.61
N PHE A 65 -10.45 -0.21 -2.55
CA PHE A 65 -9.78 -1.49 -2.35
C PHE A 65 -10.03 -2.04 -0.95
N GLN A 66 -10.09 -1.17 0.04
CA GLN A 66 -10.36 -1.61 1.40
C GLN A 66 -11.71 -2.33 1.48
N ALA A 67 -12.75 -1.72 0.92
CA ALA A 67 -14.07 -2.32 0.92
C ALA A 67 -14.10 -3.60 0.09
N LEU A 68 -13.45 -3.58 -1.06
CA LEU A 68 -13.42 -4.74 -1.94
C LEU A 68 -12.81 -5.97 -1.24
N PHE A 69 -11.69 -5.79 -0.58
CA PHE A 69 -11.02 -6.91 0.07
C PHE A 69 -11.73 -7.34 1.35
N PHE A 70 -12.34 -6.39 2.04
CA PHE A 70 -13.11 -6.73 3.23
C PHE A 70 -14.29 -7.62 2.89
N ASP A 71 -14.96 -7.33 1.77
CA ASP A 71 -16.13 -8.09 1.36
C ASP A 71 -15.79 -9.39 0.64
N ASN A 72 -14.55 -9.57 0.24
CA ASN A 72 -14.12 -10.74 -0.55
C ASN A 72 -12.88 -11.36 0.08
N PRO A 73 -13.04 -12.14 1.15
CA PRO A 73 -11.91 -12.66 1.91
C PRO A 73 -11.26 -13.89 1.28
N CYS A 74 -10.62 -13.72 0.17
CA CYS A 74 -9.82 -14.75 -0.47
C CYS A 74 -8.37 -14.59 -0.05
N GLN A 75 -7.62 -15.69 -0.08
CA GLN A 75 -6.21 -15.60 0.29
C GLN A 75 -5.38 -14.83 -0.72
N HIS A 76 -5.69 -14.97 -2.00
CA HIS A 76 -4.98 -14.24 -3.05
C HIS A 76 -5.99 -13.90 -4.14
N PRO A 77 -6.79 -12.87 -3.96
CA PRO A 77 -7.80 -12.53 -4.95
C PRO A 77 -7.17 -11.99 -6.23
N ILE A 78 -7.88 -12.18 -7.32
CA ILE A 78 -7.51 -11.60 -8.60
C ILE A 78 -8.58 -10.57 -8.94
N VAL A 79 -8.18 -9.33 -9.11
CA VAL A 79 -9.10 -8.24 -9.39
C VAL A 79 -8.90 -7.80 -10.82
N ILE A 80 -9.95 -7.90 -11.62
CA ILE A 80 -9.91 -7.50 -13.03
C ILE A 80 -10.55 -6.14 -13.17
N LEU A 81 -9.78 -5.17 -13.66
CA LEU A 81 -10.23 -3.79 -13.79
C LEU A 81 -10.50 -3.52 -15.27
N LYS A 82 -11.77 -3.67 -15.67
CA LYS A 82 -12.12 -3.69 -17.07
C LYS A 82 -11.94 -2.37 -17.80
N ASP A 83 -12.23 -1.28 -17.14
CA ASP A 83 -12.21 0.02 -17.80
C ASP A 83 -10.95 0.82 -17.48
N THR A 84 -9.91 0.13 -17.08
CA THR A 84 -8.66 0.78 -16.67
C THR A 84 -7.55 0.35 -17.63
N ARG A 85 -6.80 1.31 -18.13
CA ARG A 85 -5.65 1.01 -18.95
C ARG A 85 -4.51 0.52 -18.09
N TRP A 86 -3.70 -0.36 -18.65
CA TRP A 86 -2.56 -0.88 -17.91
C TRP A 86 -1.63 0.22 -17.41
N SER A 87 -1.37 1.22 -18.25
CA SER A 87 -0.50 2.32 -17.85
C SER A 87 -1.07 3.09 -16.67
N GLU A 88 -2.39 3.24 -16.62
CA GLU A 88 -3.05 3.92 -15.50
C GLU A 88 -2.99 3.08 -14.25
N LEU A 89 -3.24 1.79 -14.36
CA LEU A 89 -3.19 0.92 -13.19
C LEU A 89 -1.79 0.89 -12.59
N LYS A 90 -0.79 0.73 -13.45
CA LYS A 90 0.59 0.71 -12.99
C LYS A 90 0.96 2.00 -12.30
N ALA A 91 0.54 3.12 -12.87
CA ALA A 91 0.83 4.43 -12.28
C ALA A 91 0.14 4.60 -10.92
N ILE A 92 -1.11 4.17 -10.81
CA ILE A 92 -1.84 4.28 -9.55
C ILE A 92 -1.19 3.43 -8.46
N VAL A 93 -0.79 2.21 -8.79
CA VAL A 93 -0.13 1.34 -7.81
C VAL A 93 1.19 1.96 -7.36
N GLU A 94 1.97 2.50 -8.29
CA GLU A 94 3.22 3.16 -7.92
C GLU A 94 2.95 4.38 -7.03
N TYR A 95 1.90 5.12 -7.31
CA TYR A 95 1.53 6.25 -6.47
C TYR A 95 1.19 5.81 -5.04
N MET A 96 0.47 4.71 -4.91
CA MET A 96 0.13 4.19 -3.59
C MET A 96 1.37 3.76 -2.80
N TYR A 97 2.36 3.21 -3.49
CA TYR A 97 3.55 2.70 -2.82
C TYR A 97 4.59 3.79 -2.56
N ARG A 98 4.62 4.83 -3.37
CA ARG A 98 5.66 5.85 -3.29
C ARG A 98 5.16 7.21 -2.82
N GLY A 99 3.87 7.44 -2.93
CA GLY A 99 3.28 8.72 -2.54
C GLY A 99 3.45 9.83 -3.56
N GLU A 100 3.98 9.53 -4.74
CA GLU A 100 4.12 10.54 -5.78
C GLU A 100 4.11 9.91 -7.15
N ILE A 101 3.70 10.67 -8.15
CA ILE A 101 3.61 10.19 -9.51
C ILE A 101 3.48 11.35 -10.47
N SER A 102 3.82 11.11 -11.73
CA SER A 102 3.63 12.10 -12.79
C SER A 102 2.14 12.23 -13.10
N VAL A 103 1.61 13.41 -12.92
CA VAL A 103 0.16 13.63 -12.96
C VAL A 103 -0.45 13.37 -14.32
N ALA A 104 0.30 13.61 -15.39
CA ALA A 104 -0.22 13.47 -16.74
C ALA A 104 -0.70 12.06 -17.06
N GLN A 105 -0.26 11.08 -16.28
CA GLN A 105 -0.56 9.70 -16.54
C GLN A 105 -1.78 9.18 -15.78
N VAL A 106 -2.36 9.96 -14.89
CA VAL A 106 -3.31 9.42 -13.95
C VAL A 106 -4.68 10.08 -14.06
N ARG A 107 -5.71 9.25 -14.14
CA ARG A 107 -7.09 9.68 -13.86
C ARG A 107 -7.43 9.11 -12.50
N HIS A 108 -8.10 9.89 -11.68
CA HIS A 108 -8.37 9.38 -10.36
C HIS A 108 -9.56 8.49 -10.37
N LEU A 109 -9.30 7.21 -10.45
CA LEU A 109 -10.34 6.20 -10.46
C LEU A 109 -10.57 5.62 -9.08
N PHE A 110 -9.52 5.43 -8.32
CA PHE A 110 -9.60 4.72 -7.07
C PHE A 110 -9.07 5.52 -5.89
N LEU A 111 -8.53 6.68 -6.13
CA LEU A 111 -7.88 7.45 -5.09
C LEU A 111 -8.74 8.63 -4.68
N PRO A 112 -8.72 8.99 -3.40
CA PRO A 112 -9.41 10.20 -2.98
C PRO A 112 -8.70 11.39 -3.61
N THR A 113 -9.48 12.40 -3.92
CA THR A 113 -8.89 13.61 -4.43
C THR A 113 -8.60 14.51 -3.27
N ASN A 114 -7.49 15.13 -3.33
CA ASN A 114 -7.21 16.04 -2.28
C ASN A 114 -6.73 17.29 -2.77
#